data_d05934915a2d912df7c30549f23be62d
#
_entry.id   d05934915a2d912df7c30549f23be62d
#
_cell.length_a   1.000
_cell.length_b   1.000
_cell.length_c   1.000
_cell.angle_alpha   90.00
_cell.angle_beta   90.00
_cell.angle_gamma   90.00
#
_symmetry.space_group_name_H-M   'P 1'
#
loop_
_entity.id
_entity.type
_entity.pdbx_description
1 polymer ?
#
loop_
_entity_poly.entity_id
_entity_poly.type
_entity_poly.pdbx_seq_one_letter_code
_entity_poly.pdbx_strand_id
1 'polypeptide(L)'
;MHLALFLLAMAALAYSLFRFGKAIKRLLGVIRLGQKDTTRSDNRGRRWKHMAVETLGHTRLLQLNHVGIAHWFVFVGFGALFFTLVTAFGQVYNPEFSLPMLGGWGPYHLFTEVIDVLTFFGIVFLIALRLTKRPSRYGRTSRFFGSTMWQAYYVEATILVITLCVITLRGLEGALAGVTEYSYEHLFSYPLVVAFKGLDPDVLGWLITLVALIKIAASLAWFLVISAQPTMGIAWHRFTSFFNIWFKRNSDGRPALGALQPIRTNGVLVDFEDPADDATFGVGAIEEFTWKDLLDVTTCTECGRCQSQCPAWNTEKPLSPKLMITSLRNHAWAKAPYLQTPEADRKNLPAEVQAEAAKSLVGDVIDPDALWACTTCGACVQQCPVDIEHIDHFVDMRRQQVMVDTAFPAELNGLFKNIETKGKIGRAHV
;
A
#
# COMPACT_ATOMS: atom_id res chain seq x y z
N MET A 1 14.92 37.91 0.08
CA MET A 1 14.85 36.69 0.89
C MET A 1 13.96 35.63 0.23
N HIS A 2 12.78 35.96 -0.27
CA HIS A 2 11.84 35.02 -0.94
C HIS A 2 12.46 34.23 -2.09
N LEU A 3 13.22 34.87 -2.99
CA LEU A 3 13.90 34.15 -4.08
C LEU A 3 14.85 33.06 -3.57
N ALA A 4 15.62 33.34 -2.49
CA ALA A 4 16.54 32.35 -1.95
C ALA A 4 15.78 31.14 -1.34
N LEU A 5 14.68 31.38 -0.63
CA LEU A 5 13.81 30.34 -0.06
C LEU A 5 13.14 29.51 -1.18
N PHE A 6 12.68 30.18 -2.23
CA PHE A 6 12.13 29.50 -3.39
C PHE A 6 13.14 28.58 -4.08
N LEU A 7 14.36 29.09 -4.36
CA LEU A 7 15.43 28.29 -4.98
C LEU A 7 15.81 27.08 -4.11
N LEU A 8 15.85 27.26 -2.78
CA LEU A 8 16.11 26.18 -1.84
C LEU A 8 14.98 25.12 -1.88
N ALA A 9 13.72 25.57 -1.89
CA ALA A 9 12.56 24.67 -2.00
C ALA A 9 12.56 23.90 -3.34
N MET A 10 12.92 24.54 -4.45
CA MET A 10 13.06 23.89 -5.75
C MET A 10 14.21 22.87 -5.80
N ALA A 11 15.35 23.19 -5.17
CA ALA A 11 16.47 22.24 -5.05
C ALA A 11 16.07 21.01 -4.20
N ALA A 12 15.37 21.24 -3.08
CA ALA A 12 14.84 20.17 -2.24
C ALA A 12 13.80 19.30 -2.98
N LEU A 13 12.95 19.91 -3.79
CA LEU A 13 12.01 19.20 -4.66
C LEU A 13 12.75 18.31 -5.67
N ALA A 14 13.72 18.86 -6.39
CA ALA A 14 14.51 18.12 -7.38
C ALA A 14 15.22 16.92 -6.73
N TYR A 15 15.83 17.11 -5.56
CA TYR A 15 16.47 16.05 -4.80
C TYR A 15 15.47 14.96 -4.34
N SER A 16 14.31 15.37 -3.82
CA SER A 16 13.27 14.44 -3.36
C SER A 16 12.73 13.60 -4.52
N LEU A 17 12.46 14.22 -5.68
CA LEU A 17 12.01 13.50 -6.88
C LEU A 17 13.08 12.54 -7.41
N PHE A 18 14.35 12.93 -7.39
CA PHE A 18 15.45 12.04 -7.77
C PHE A 18 15.53 10.80 -6.86
N ARG A 19 15.43 10.98 -5.54
CA ARG A 19 15.40 9.88 -4.56
C ARG A 19 14.19 8.98 -4.75
N PHE A 20 13.03 9.57 -4.99
CA PHE A 20 11.79 8.85 -5.26
C PHE A 20 11.86 8.04 -6.57
N GLY A 21 12.41 8.61 -7.64
CA GLY A 21 12.63 7.89 -8.90
C GLY A 21 13.54 6.66 -8.72
N LYS A 22 14.61 6.79 -7.90
CA LYS A 22 15.44 5.63 -7.54
C LYS A 22 14.67 4.58 -6.75
N ALA A 23 13.78 4.98 -5.83
CA ALA A 23 12.97 4.05 -5.06
C ALA A 23 11.96 3.30 -5.95
N ILE A 24 11.32 3.98 -6.91
CA ILE A 24 10.47 3.35 -7.93
C ILE A 24 11.27 2.33 -8.75
N LYS A 25 12.47 2.69 -9.20
CA LYS A 25 13.32 1.75 -9.95
C LYS A 25 13.63 0.49 -9.15
N ARG A 26 13.92 0.63 -7.85
CA ARG A 26 14.14 -0.52 -6.94
C ARG A 26 12.87 -1.36 -6.79
N LEU A 27 11.71 -0.73 -6.56
CA LEU A 27 10.42 -1.41 -6.45
C LEU A 27 10.13 -2.26 -7.70
N LEU A 28 10.27 -1.66 -8.88
CA LEU A 28 10.10 -2.37 -10.14
C LEU A 28 11.14 -3.49 -10.32
N GLY A 29 12.36 -3.29 -9.81
CA GLY A 29 13.41 -4.30 -9.79
C GLY A 29 13.01 -5.52 -8.97
N VAL A 30 12.42 -5.33 -7.78
CA VAL A 30 11.94 -6.43 -6.93
C VAL A 30 10.77 -7.16 -7.60
N ILE A 31 9.78 -6.44 -8.12
CA ILE A 31 8.63 -7.07 -8.80
C ILE A 31 9.09 -7.92 -10.00
N ARG A 32 10.10 -7.48 -10.74
CA ARG A 32 10.64 -8.20 -11.91
C ARG A 32 11.50 -9.42 -11.58
N LEU A 33 11.79 -9.69 -10.31
CA LEU A 33 12.46 -10.93 -9.90
C LEU A 33 11.55 -12.15 -10.06
N GLY A 34 10.24 -11.95 -10.01
CA GLY A 34 9.28 -13.03 -10.14
C GLY A 34 9.16 -13.58 -11.56
N GLN A 35 8.68 -14.82 -11.66
CA GLN A 35 8.44 -15.53 -12.91
C GLN A 35 7.41 -14.80 -13.78
N LYS A 36 7.39 -15.11 -15.07
CA LYS A 36 6.40 -14.57 -16.02
C LYS A 36 5.00 -15.08 -15.71
N ASP A 37 4.02 -14.17 -15.75
CA ASP A 37 2.60 -14.51 -15.81
C ASP A 37 1.96 -13.72 -16.96
N THR A 38 1.52 -14.42 -17.98
CA THR A 38 0.92 -13.86 -19.21
C THR A 38 -0.59 -13.77 -19.13
N THR A 39 -1.21 -14.26 -18.05
CA THR A 39 -2.68 -14.39 -17.92
C THR A 39 -3.36 -13.13 -17.43
N ARG A 40 -2.58 -12.12 -17.01
CA ARG A 40 -3.05 -10.94 -16.27
C ARG A 40 -3.46 -9.74 -17.13
N SER A 41 -3.44 -9.85 -18.46
CA SER A 41 -3.69 -8.71 -19.37
C SER A 41 -4.80 -8.92 -20.40
N ASP A 42 -5.61 -9.97 -20.22
CA ASP A 42 -6.83 -10.21 -20.99
C ASP A 42 -7.90 -9.15 -20.72
N ASN A 43 -8.89 -9.03 -21.61
CA ASN A 43 -10.07 -8.17 -21.42
C ASN A 43 -9.77 -6.75 -20.88
N ARG A 44 -8.77 -6.07 -21.44
CA ARG A 44 -8.25 -4.77 -20.96
C ARG A 44 -9.33 -3.75 -20.61
N GLY A 45 -10.35 -3.61 -21.44
CA GLY A 45 -11.45 -2.68 -21.21
C GLY A 45 -12.22 -2.98 -19.91
N ARG A 46 -12.51 -4.27 -19.63
CA ARG A 46 -13.14 -4.67 -18.37
C ARG A 46 -12.22 -4.38 -17.17
N ARG A 47 -10.92 -4.68 -17.27
CA ARG A 47 -9.93 -4.41 -16.22
C ARG A 47 -9.87 -2.94 -15.87
N TRP A 48 -9.82 -2.04 -16.87
CA TRP A 48 -9.83 -0.59 -16.65
C TRP A 48 -11.12 -0.13 -15.96
N LYS A 49 -12.29 -0.64 -16.42
CA LYS A 49 -13.58 -0.33 -15.81
C LYS A 49 -13.61 -0.75 -14.32
N HIS A 50 -13.23 -1.99 -14.04
CA HIS A 50 -13.28 -2.51 -12.66
C HIS A 50 -12.25 -1.83 -11.77
N MET A 51 -11.04 -1.59 -12.25
CA MET A 51 -10.04 -0.82 -11.52
C MET A 51 -10.55 0.58 -11.18
N ALA A 52 -11.13 1.30 -12.13
CA ALA A 52 -11.70 2.62 -11.89
C ALA A 52 -12.85 2.57 -10.86
N VAL A 53 -13.78 1.62 -10.98
CA VAL A 53 -14.90 1.46 -10.03
C VAL A 53 -14.39 1.11 -8.62
N GLU A 54 -13.43 0.20 -8.50
CA GLU A 54 -12.91 -0.21 -7.19
C GLU A 54 -12.05 0.86 -6.52
N THR A 55 -11.26 1.59 -7.30
CA THR A 55 -10.37 2.64 -6.74
C THR A 55 -11.13 3.95 -6.49
N LEU A 56 -11.83 4.49 -7.46
CA LEU A 56 -12.55 5.75 -7.31
C LEU A 56 -13.80 5.60 -6.42
N GLY A 57 -14.52 4.48 -6.57
CA GLY A 57 -15.72 4.17 -5.79
C GLY A 57 -15.44 3.52 -4.44
N HIS A 58 -14.19 3.15 -4.13
CA HIS A 58 -13.79 2.48 -2.88
C HIS A 58 -14.67 1.28 -2.50
N THR A 59 -15.23 0.57 -3.49
CA THR A 59 -16.28 -0.44 -3.29
C THR A 59 -15.90 -1.53 -2.29
N ARG A 60 -14.64 -1.96 -2.28
CA ARG A 60 -14.12 -2.92 -1.31
C ARG A 60 -13.88 -2.31 0.07
N LEU A 61 -13.40 -1.08 0.11
CA LEU A 61 -13.11 -0.40 1.37
C LEU A 61 -14.40 -0.02 2.09
N LEU A 62 -15.46 0.34 1.35
CA LEU A 62 -16.79 0.68 1.86
C LEU A 62 -17.54 -0.51 2.50
N GLN A 63 -17.06 -1.76 2.37
CA GLN A 63 -17.58 -2.87 3.17
C GLN A 63 -17.40 -2.63 4.68
N LEU A 64 -16.47 -1.75 5.09
CA LEU A 64 -16.40 -1.15 6.42
C LEU A 64 -16.78 0.34 6.30
N ASN A 65 -18.08 0.64 6.24
CA ASN A 65 -18.62 1.93 5.82
C ASN A 65 -17.90 3.14 6.41
N HIS A 66 -17.80 3.25 7.73
CA HIS A 66 -17.17 4.40 8.39
C HIS A 66 -15.67 4.54 8.07
N VAL A 67 -14.92 3.43 8.00
CA VAL A 67 -13.51 3.46 7.61
C VAL A 67 -13.37 3.79 6.13
N GLY A 68 -14.24 3.20 5.30
CA GLY A 68 -14.23 3.41 3.85
C GLY A 68 -14.54 4.86 3.49
N ILE A 69 -15.53 5.48 4.12
CA ILE A 69 -15.93 6.89 3.92
C ILE A 69 -14.78 7.81 4.34
N ALA A 70 -14.24 7.64 5.54
CA ALA A 70 -13.12 8.45 6.03
C ALA A 70 -11.90 8.35 5.11
N HIS A 71 -11.55 7.13 4.68
CA HIS A 71 -10.44 6.91 3.76
C HIS A 71 -10.72 7.47 2.36
N TRP A 72 -11.97 7.44 1.90
CA TRP A 72 -12.34 8.00 0.60
C TRP A 72 -12.04 9.51 0.54
N PHE A 73 -12.40 10.26 1.58
CA PHE A 73 -12.07 11.68 1.64
C PHE A 73 -10.56 11.93 1.69
N VAL A 74 -9.81 11.10 2.43
CA VAL A 74 -8.34 11.19 2.44
C VAL A 74 -7.75 10.86 1.06
N PHE A 75 -8.31 9.90 0.34
CA PHE A 75 -7.88 9.55 -1.02
C PHE A 75 -8.20 10.67 -2.02
N VAL A 76 -9.42 11.21 -2.01
CA VAL A 76 -9.80 12.32 -2.88
C VAL A 76 -9.00 13.57 -2.55
N GLY A 77 -8.81 13.86 -1.25
CA GLY A 77 -8.00 14.97 -0.78
C GLY A 77 -6.57 14.91 -1.27
N PHE A 78 -5.96 13.72 -1.28
CA PHE A 78 -4.60 13.56 -1.81
C PHE A 78 -4.47 14.01 -3.27
N GLY A 79 -5.44 13.71 -4.13
CA GLY A 79 -5.44 14.15 -5.52
C GLY A 79 -5.89 15.62 -5.70
N ALA A 80 -7.01 15.98 -5.07
CA ALA A 80 -7.64 17.29 -5.23
C ALA A 80 -6.77 18.44 -4.66
N LEU A 81 -6.12 18.21 -3.52
CA LEU A 81 -5.29 19.22 -2.88
C LEU A 81 -3.87 19.32 -3.47
N PHE A 82 -3.53 18.51 -4.47
CA PHE A 82 -2.23 18.56 -5.14
C PHE A 82 -1.92 19.96 -5.69
N PHE A 83 -2.89 20.60 -6.33
CA PHE A 83 -2.70 21.95 -6.89
C PHE A 83 -2.46 23.00 -5.81
N THR A 84 -2.96 22.81 -4.59
CA THR A 84 -2.66 23.71 -3.46
C THR A 84 -1.20 23.59 -3.01
N LEU A 85 -0.54 22.45 -3.25
CA LEU A 85 0.90 22.31 -3.02
C LEU A 85 1.69 23.07 -4.09
N VAL A 86 1.26 23.05 -5.35
CA VAL A 86 1.87 23.84 -6.43
C VAL A 86 1.75 25.33 -6.13
N THR A 87 0.57 25.78 -5.65
CA THR A 87 0.35 27.17 -5.17
C THR A 87 1.36 27.54 -4.08
N ALA A 88 1.58 26.65 -3.10
CA ALA A 88 2.51 26.93 -2.00
C ALA A 88 3.95 27.20 -2.48
N PHE A 89 4.44 26.52 -3.52
CA PHE A 89 5.74 26.86 -4.11
C PHE A 89 5.76 28.29 -4.69
N GLY A 90 4.70 28.71 -5.36
CA GLY A 90 4.57 30.08 -5.85
C GLY A 90 4.52 31.11 -4.72
N GLN A 91 3.82 30.80 -3.62
CA GLN A 91 3.67 31.65 -2.44
C GLN A 91 4.98 31.86 -1.65
N VAL A 92 5.91 30.93 -1.72
CA VAL A 92 7.26 31.12 -1.16
C VAL A 92 8.01 32.23 -1.92
N TYR A 93 7.76 32.36 -3.23
CA TYR A 93 8.36 33.42 -4.06
C TYR A 93 7.60 34.75 -3.93
N ASN A 94 6.27 34.70 -4.07
CA ASN A 94 5.35 35.82 -3.92
C ASN A 94 4.12 35.38 -3.11
N PRO A 95 3.93 35.91 -1.87
CA PRO A 95 2.80 35.54 -1.01
C PRO A 95 1.41 35.68 -1.66
N GLU A 96 1.25 36.62 -2.61
CA GLU A 96 0.00 36.83 -3.35
C GLU A 96 -0.16 35.88 -4.55
N PHE A 97 0.77 34.96 -4.75
CA PHE A 97 0.72 34.04 -5.89
C PHE A 97 -0.53 33.17 -5.84
N SER A 98 -1.25 33.16 -6.94
CA SER A 98 -2.37 32.25 -7.21
C SER A 98 -2.14 31.48 -8.51
N LEU A 99 -2.66 30.27 -8.64
CA LEU A 99 -2.52 29.47 -9.86
C LEU A 99 -3.28 30.13 -11.00
N PRO A 100 -2.66 30.31 -12.18
CA PRO A 100 -3.35 30.75 -13.38
C PRO A 100 -4.59 29.87 -13.64
N MET A 101 -5.71 30.50 -14.03
CA MET A 101 -7.03 29.91 -14.30
C MET A 101 -7.76 29.34 -13.06
N LEU A 102 -7.08 28.70 -12.11
CA LEU A 102 -7.70 28.10 -10.93
C LEU A 102 -7.78 29.08 -9.75
N GLY A 103 -6.77 29.90 -9.55
CA GLY A 103 -6.64 30.78 -8.40
C GLY A 103 -7.63 31.94 -8.35
N GLY A 104 -8.29 32.27 -9.45
CA GLY A 104 -9.40 33.24 -9.49
C GLY A 104 -10.77 32.59 -9.66
N TRP A 105 -10.89 31.27 -9.58
CA TRP A 105 -12.13 30.56 -9.83
C TRP A 105 -12.80 30.14 -8.52
N GLY A 106 -13.84 30.85 -8.11
CA GLY A 106 -14.56 30.64 -6.84
C GLY A 106 -15.02 29.19 -6.60
N PRO A 107 -15.57 28.45 -7.59
CA PRO A 107 -15.93 27.04 -7.39
C PRO A 107 -14.72 26.14 -7.04
N TYR A 108 -13.51 26.45 -7.50
CA TYR A 108 -12.31 25.72 -7.08
C TYR A 108 -11.97 25.98 -5.62
N HIS A 109 -12.13 27.20 -5.15
CA HIS A 109 -11.93 27.55 -3.74
C HIS A 109 -12.91 26.81 -2.83
N LEU A 110 -14.21 26.83 -3.17
CA LEU A 110 -15.22 26.06 -2.44
C LEU A 110 -14.90 24.58 -2.42
N PHE A 111 -14.57 24.00 -3.58
CA PHE A 111 -14.24 22.58 -3.69
C PHE A 111 -13.05 22.21 -2.81
N THR A 112 -11.96 22.98 -2.87
CA THR A 112 -10.75 22.69 -2.07
C THR A 112 -11.00 22.83 -0.59
N GLU A 113 -11.76 23.82 -0.10
CA GLU A 113 -12.11 23.95 1.31
C GLU A 113 -12.99 22.80 1.81
N VAL A 114 -14.03 22.42 1.05
CA VAL A 114 -14.89 21.29 1.40
C VAL A 114 -14.09 20.00 1.49
N ILE A 115 -13.28 19.70 0.47
CA ILE A 115 -12.46 18.48 0.46
C ILE A 115 -11.40 18.50 1.56
N ASP A 116 -10.79 19.65 1.84
CA ASP A 116 -9.80 19.78 2.90
C ASP A 116 -10.40 19.48 4.29
N VAL A 117 -11.54 20.08 4.60
CA VAL A 117 -12.25 19.86 5.88
C VAL A 117 -12.70 18.41 6.01
N LEU A 118 -13.24 17.80 4.95
CA LEU A 118 -13.64 16.40 4.98
C LEU A 118 -12.42 15.47 5.09
N THR A 119 -11.29 15.81 4.47
CA THR A 119 -10.01 15.11 4.63
C THR A 119 -9.51 15.23 6.07
N PHE A 120 -9.56 16.42 6.66
CA PHE A 120 -9.18 16.64 8.05
C PHE A 120 -9.99 15.77 9.02
N PHE A 121 -11.31 15.77 8.93
CA PHE A 121 -12.14 14.90 9.78
C PHE A 121 -11.92 13.43 9.49
N GLY A 122 -11.72 13.05 8.21
CA GLY A 122 -11.38 11.69 7.81
C GLY A 122 -10.09 11.20 8.45
N ILE A 123 -9.02 12.00 8.38
CA ILE A 123 -7.72 11.59 8.95
C ILE A 123 -7.75 11.58 10.48
N VAL A 124 -8.40 12.53 11.13
CA VAL A 124 -8.58 12.54 12.60
C VAL A 124 -9.32 11.27 13.05
N PHE A 125 -10.39 10.89 12.34
CA PHE A 125 -11.11 9.66 12.62
C PHE A 125 -10.21 8.41 12.47
N LEU A 126 -9.40 8.33 11.43
CA LEU A 126 -8.49 7.20 11.20
C LEU A 126 -7.39 7.12 12.26
N ILE A 127 -6.83 8.27 12.69
CA ILE A 127 -5.90 8.37 13.81
C ILE A 127 -6.56 7.87 15.11
N ALA A 128 -7.75 8.36 15.43
CA ALA A 128 -8.49 7.94 16.62
C ALA A 128 -8.77 6.44 16.61
N LEU A 129 -9.18 5.89 15.47
CA LEU A 129 -9.38 4.44 15.31
C LEU A 129 -8.11 3.65 15.56
N ARG A 130 -6.96 4.11 15.05
CA ARG A 130 -5.67 3.43 15.25
C ARG A 130 -5.22 3.51 16.70
N LEU A 131 -5.33 4.66 17.33
CA LEU A 131 -5.00 4.85 18.74
C LEU A 131 -5.88 4.01 19.68
N THR A 132 -7.20 3.95 19.40
CA THR A 132 -8.12 3.16 20.22
C THR A 132 -7.95 1.66 20.03
N LYS A 133 -7.57 1.19 18.83
CA LYS A 133 -7.40 -0.24 18.48
C LYS A 133 -5.93 -0.69 18.44
N ARG A 134 -5.02 0.04 19.08
CA ARG A 134 -3.58 -0.26 19.05
C ARG A 134 -3.25 -1.62 19.69
N PRO A 135 -2.21 -2.32 19.20
CA PRO A 135 -1.81 -3.63 19.74
C PRO A 135 -1.40 -3.60 21.22
N SER A 136 -0.84 -2.49 21.71
CA SER A 136 -0.50 -2.34 23.13
C SER A 136 -1.71 -2.42 24.08
N ARG A 137 -2.93 -2.19 23.58
CA ARG A 137 -4.18 -2.29 24.35
C ARG A 137 -4.91 -3.60 24.14
N TYR A 138 -4.89 -4.13 22.92
CA TYR A 138 -5.71 -5.29 22.53
C TYR A 138 -4.88 -6.54 22.21
N GLY A 139 -3.53 -6.46 22.25
CA GLY A 139 -2.67 -7.58 21.94
C GLY A 139 -2.99 -8.19 20.56
N ARG A 140 -3.08 -9.49 20.50
CA ARG A 140 -3.38 -10.28 19.31
C ARG A 140 -4.75 -9.96 18.67
N THR A 141 -5.75 -9.54 19.44
CA THR A 141 -7.09 -9.21 18.90
C THR A 141 -7.14 -7.90 18.13
N SER A 142 -6.10 -7.08 18.24
CA SER A 142 -5.96 -5.90 17.38
C SER A 142 -5.70 -6.31 15.95
N ARG A 143 -6.49 -5.75 14.99
CA ARG A 143 -6.18 -5.94 13.56
C ARG A 143 -4.82 -5.37 13.16
N PHE A 144 -4.26 -4.45 13.95
CA PHE A 144 -2.94 -3.86 13.73
C PHE A 144 -1.79 -4.65 14.37
N PHE A 145 -2.07 -5.79 15.04
CA PHE A 145 -1.02 -6.63 15.63
C PHE A 145 0.02 -7.03 14.58
N GLY A 146 1.30 -6.77 14.87
CA GLY A 146 2.41 -7.02 13.94
C GLY A 146 2.56 -6.00 12.81
N SER A 147 1.78 -4.91 12.79
CA SER A 147 2.00 -3.79 11.86
C SER A 147 3.06 -2.83 12.37
N THR A 148 3.78 -2.18 11.44
CA THR A 148 4.79 -1.17 11.76
C THR A 148 4.13 0.18 12.09
N MET A 149 3.72 0.35 13.35
CA MET A 149 2.85 1.44 13.80
C MET A 149 3.40 2.84 13.52
N TRP A 150 4.72 3.06 13.68
CA TRP A 150 5.30 4.39 13.45
C TRP A 150 5.12 4.88 12.00
N GLN A 151 5.18 3.96 11.03
CA GLN A 151 4.97 4.28 9.63
C GLN A 151 3.55 4.81 9.39
N ALA A 152 2.58 4.20 10.06
CA ALA A 152 1.20 4.63 9.97
C ALA A 152 0.98 6.00 10.61
N TYR A 153 1.49 6.21 11.82
CA TYR A 153 1.40 7.52 12.49
C TYR A 153 2.11 8.62 11.71
N TYR A 154 3.25 8.31 11.10
CA TYR A 154 3.96 9.28 10.26
C TYR A 154 3.12 9.74 9.06
N VAL A 155 2.52 8.81 8.32
CA VAL A 155 1.65 9.13 7.18
C VAL A 155 0.42 9.92 7.63
N GLU A 156 -0.24 9.48 8.70
CA GLU A 156 -1.41 10.13 9.25
C GLU A 156 -1.10 11.57 9.74
N ALA A 157 0.00 11.73 10.46
CA ALA A 157 0.46 13.04 10.92
C ALA A 157 0.82 13.98 9.75
N THR A 158 1.48 13.46 8.71
CA THR A 158 1.79 14.25 7.51
C THR A 158 0.52 14.78 6.84
N ILE A 159 -0.50 13.94 6.68
CA ILE A 159 -1.78 14.35 6.08
C ILE A 159 -2.45 15.40 6.97
N LEU A 160 -2.47 15.20 8.28
CA LEU A 160 -3.03 16.16 9.23
C LEU A 160 -2.34 17.53 9.15
N VAL A 161 -1.01 17.56 9.10
CA VAL A 161 -0.24 18.81 8.94
C VAL A 161 -0.57 19.50 7.62
N ILE A 162 -0.69 18.74 6.52
CA ILE A 162 -1.01 19.31 5.20
C ILE A 162 -2.41 19.95 5.20
N THR A 163 -3.43 19.30 5.76
CA THR A 163 -4.78 19.87 5.83
C THR A 163 -4.81 21.13 6.69
N LEU A 164 -4.15 21.13 7.85
CA LEU A 164 -4.01 22.33 8.68
C LEU A 164 -3.32 23.48 7.93
N CYS A 165 -2.30 23.19 7.12
CA CYS A 165 -1.64 24.21 6.29
C CYS A 165 -2.58 24.74 5.21
N VAL A 166 -3.41 23.90 4.57
CA VAL A 166 -4.33 24.34 3.51
C VAL A 166 -5.35 25.33 4.06
N ILE A 167 -6.05 24.98 5.13
CA ILE A 167 -7.08 25.86 5.69
C ILE A 167 -6.48 27.16 6.27
N THR A 168 -5.28 27.07 6.87
CA THR A 168 -4.56 28.24 7.40
C THR A 168 -4.14 29.19 6.28
N LEU A 169 -3.59 28.66 5.16
CA LEU A 169 -3.23 29.46 3.99
C LEU A 169 -4.46 30.17 3.42
N ARG A 170 -5.59 29.47 3.29
CA ARG A 170 -6.85 30.08 2.83
C ARG A 170 -7.29 31.25 3.72
N GLY A 171 -7.18 31.11 5.05
CA GLY A 171 -7.48 32.18 5.98
C GLY A 171 -6.53 33.39 5.85
N LEU A 172 -5.23 33.14 5.71
CA LEU A 172 -4.22 34.18 5.53
C LEU A 172 -4.36 34.90 4.17
N GLU A 173 -4.60 34.15 3.08
CA GLU A 173 -4.88 34.69 1.76
C GLU A 173 -6.10 35.62 1.77
N GLY A 174 -7.20 35.20 2.38
CA GLY A 174 -8.40 36.02 2.52
C GLY A 174 -8.18 37.30 3.34
N ALA A 175 -7.38 37.20 4.40
CA ALA A 175 -7.01 38.37 5.22
C ALA A 175 -6.16 39.37 4.43
N LEU A 176 -5.13 38.85 3.68
CA LEU A 176 -4.26 39.67 2.84
C LEU A 176 -5.03 40.33 1.68
N ALA A 177 -6.00 39.61 1.08
CA ALA A 177 -6.90 40.14 0.04
C ALA A 177 -7.96 41.13 0.58
N GLY A 178 -8.02 41.38 1.89
CA GLY A 178 -8.96 42.33 2.52
C GLY A 178 -10.42 41.84 2.50
N VAL A 179 -10.66 40.52 2.52
CA VAL A 179 -12.02 39.96 2.61
C VAL A 179 -12.70 40.41 3.88
N THR A 180 -13.84 41.11 3.75
CA THR A 180 -14.60 41.67 4.86
C THR A 180 -15.89 40.94 5.16
N GLU A 181 -16.45 40.28 4.17
CA GLU A 181 -17.74 39.60 4.24
C GLU A 181 -17.60 38.10 4.05
N TYR A 182 -18.48 37.35 4.68
CA TYR A 182 -18.60 35.92 4.50
C TYR A 182 -19.03 35.60 3.05
N SER A 183 -18.30 34.67 2.41
CA SER A 183 -18.63 34.20 1.07
C SER A 183 -18.44 32.69 0.97
N TYR A 184 -19.02 32.08 -0.06
CA TYR A 184 -18.85 30.65 -0.33
C TYR A 184 -17.39 30.28 -0.66
N GLU A 185 -16.58 31.24 -1.06
CA GLU A 185 -15.14 31.03 -1.37
C GLU A 185 -14.30 30.87 -0.10
N HIS A 186 -14.81 31.32 1.06
CA HIS A 186 -14.22 31.22 2.38
C HIS A 186 -15.18 30.53 3.36
N LEU A 187 -15.82 29.44 2.92
CA LEU A 187 -16.89 28.76 3.68
C LEU A 187 -16.43 28.31 5.07
N PHE A 188 -15.25 27.73 5.16
CA PHE A 188 -14.65 27.22 6.40
C PHE A 188 -13.46 28.05 6.88
N SER A 189 -12.76 28.75 5.99
CA SER A 189 -11.61 29.56 6.33
C SER A 189 -11.99 30.97 6.87
N TYR A 190 -13.21 31.41 6.73
CA TYR A 190 -13.63 32.75 7.15
C TYR A 190 -13.34 33.09 8.62
N PRO A 191 -13.52 32.20 9.61
CA PRO A 191 -13.08 32.47 10.99
C PRO A 191 -11.61 32.82 11.12
N LEU A 192 -10.74 32.18 10.30
CA LEU A 192 -9.31 32.48 10.24
C LEU A 192 -9.03 33.81 9.54
N VAL A 193 -9.81 34.15 8.49
CA VAL A 193 -9.76 35.48 7.86
C VAL A 193 -10.00 36.56 8.89
N VAL A 194 -11.07 36.44 9.69
CA VAL A 194 -11.40 37.38 10.75
C VAL A 194 -10.31 37.46 11.82
N ALA A 195 -9.74 36.31 12.20
CA ALA A 195 -8.67 36.24 13.21
C ALA A 195 -7.36 36.94 12.74
N PHE A 196 -7.06 36.91 11.45
CA PHE A 196 -5.86 37.50 10.88
C PHE A 196 -6.04 38.93 10.33
N LYS A 197 -7.27 39.40 10.15
CA LYS A 197 -7.65 40.67 9.50
C LYS A 197 -6.95 41.92 10.06
N GLY A 198 -6.53 41.92 11.32
CA GLY A 198 -5.86 43.07 11.95
C GLY A 198 -4.37 43.13 11.82
N LEU A 199 -3.77 42.13 11.14
CA LEU A 199 -2.31 42.07 10.97
C LEU A 199 -1.84 42.94 9.82
N ASP A 200 -0.61 43.45 9.95
CA ASP A 200 0.08 44.18 8.90
C ASP A 200 0.26 43.28 7.64
N PRO A 201 0.08 43.82 6.40
CA PRO A 201 0.25 43.07 5.16
C PRO A 201 1.61 42.37 5.03
N ASP A 202 2.68 43.01 5.47
CA ASP A 202 4.03 42.39 5.44
C ASP A 202 4.10 41.17 6.37
N VAL A 203 3.46 41.26 7.55
CA VAL A 203 3.35 40.14 8.50
C VAL A 203 2.53 39.01 7.91
N LEU A 204 1.40 39.32 7.28
CA LEU A 204 0.57 38.32 6.58
C LEU A 204 1.38 37.61 5.47
N GLY A 205 2.11 38.36 4.66
CA GLY A 205 2.98 37.81 3.63
C GLY A 205 4.04 36.85 4.17
N TRP A 206 4.65 37.19 5.31
CA TRP A 206 5.61 36.28 5.97
C TRP A 206 4.97 35.05 6.58
N LEU A 207 3.75 35.16 7.14
CA LEU A 207 2.99 34.02 7.67
C LEU A 207 2.59 33.07 6.53
N ILE A 208 2.14 33.59 5.38
CA ILE A 208 1.87 32.78 4.17
C ILE A 208 3.12 32.01 3.74
N THR A 209 4.25 32.72 3.62
CA THR A 209 5.52 32.09 3.25
C THR A 209 5.93 31.00 4.23
N LEU A 210 5.79 31.23 5.54
CA LEU A 210 6.13 30.25 6.57
C LEU A 210 5.24 29.00 6.51
N VAL A 211 3.93 29.17 6.42
CA VAL A 211 2.99 28.04 6.33
C VAL A 211 3.15 27.28 5.02
N ALA A 212 3.43 27.98 3.91
CA ALA A 212 3.77 27.36 2.64
C ALA A 212 5.05 26.52 2.73
N LEU A 213 6.09 27.02 3.39
CA LEU A 213 7.33 26.26 3.63
C LEU A 213 7.10 25.04 4.51
N ILE A 214 6.28 25.14 5.57
CA ILE A 214 5.91 23.98 6.41
C ILE A 214 5.21 22.91 5.57
N LYS A 215 4.25 23.31 4.75
CA LYS A 215 3.52 22.42 3.84
C LYS A 215 4.44 21.72 2.84
N ILE A 216 5.32 22.49 2.19
CA ILE A 216 6.34 21.97 1.26
C ILE A 216 7.27 21.00 1.99
N ALA A 217 7.82 21.40 3.15
CA ALA A 217 8.73 20.57 3.92
C ALA A 217 8.09 19.24 4.33
N ALA A 218 6.85 19.26 4.82
CA ALA A 218 6.10 18.05 5.17
C ALA A 218 5.91 17.13 3.95
N SER A 219 5.58 17.70 2.78
CA SER A 219 5.38 16.94 1.54
C SER A 219 6.69 16.35 1.00
N LEU A 220 7.78 17.12 1.02
CA LEU A 220 9.09 16.64 0.56
C LEU A 220 9.70 15.63 1.53
N ALA A 221 9.56 15.84 2.83
CA ALA A 221 9.98 14.87 3.85
C ALA A 221 9.25 13.54 3.65
N TRP A 222 7.94 13.58 3.33
CA TRP A 222 7.17 12.37 3.00
C TRP A 222 7.80 11.62 1.81
N PHE A 223 8.13 12.28 0.70
CA PHE A 223 8.81 11.65 -0.44
C PHE A 223 10.18 11.05 -0.06
N LEU A 224 10.95 11.73 0.78
CA LEU A 224 12.26 11.23 1.23
C LEU A 224 12.13 9.99 2.12
N VAL A 225 11.19 10.02 3.08
CA VAL A 225 10.95 8.89 4.00
C VAL A 225 10.47 7.66 3.25
N ILE A 226 9.48 7.78 2.35
CA ILE A 226 9.01 6.63 1.58
C ILE A 226 10.10 6.08 0.64
N SER A 227 10.96 6.96 0.11
CA SER A 227 12.09 6.53 -0.73
C SER A 227 13.14 5.75 0.06
N ALA A 228 13.30 6.05 1.36
CA ALA A 228 14.18 5.33 2.26
C ALA A 228 13.55 4.05 2.84
N GLN A 229 12.22 3.96 2.84
CA GLN A 229 11.44 2.87 3.43
C GLN A 229 10.61 2.12 2.36
N PRO A 230 11.24 1.25 1.56
CA PRO A 230 10.58 0.60 0.43
C PRO A 230 9.50 -0.41 0.85
N THR A 231 9.57 -0.92 2.08
CA THR A 231 8.58 -1.84 2.67
C THR A 231 7.42 -1.12 3.37
N MET A 232 7.38 0.22 3.32
CA MET A 232 6.32 1.03 3.93
C MET A 232 5.01 0.96 3.13
N GLY A 233 4.32 -0.18 3.20
CA GLY A 233 3.13 -0.47 2.37
C GLY A 233 2.00 0.55 2.54
N ILE A 234 1.82 1.11 3.74
CA ILE A 234 0.84 2.17 3.99
C ILE A 234 1.09 3.45 3.16
N ALA A 235 2.30 3.66 2.69
CA ALA A 235 2.62 4.77 1.80
C ALA A 235 2.66 4.32 0.33
N TRP A 236 3.30 3.18 0.04
CA TRP A 236 3.48 2.70 -1.32
C TRP A 236 2.20 2.22 -2.00
N HIS A 237 1.18 1.77 -1.25
CA HIS A 237 -0.08 1.30 -1.85
C HIS A 237 -0.75 2.34 -2.75
N ARG A 238 -0.56 3.65 -2.52
CA ARG A 238 -1.13 4.71 -3.38
C ARG A 238 -0.56 4.70 -4.80
N PHE A 239 0.57 4.03 -5.02
CA PHE A 239 1.18 3.85 -6.34
C PHE A 239 1.00 2.44 -6.88
N THR A 240 0.93 1.42 -6.01
CA THR A 240 0.91 0.00 -6.42
C THR A 240 -0.50 -0.58 -6.50
N SER A 241 -1.47 -0.09 -5.70
CA SER A 241 -2.81 -0.67 -5.63
C SER A 241 -3.57 -0.60 -6.96
N PHE A 242 -3.44 0.49 -7.73
CA PHE A 242 -4.05 0.61 -9.05
C PHE A 242 -3.60 -0.53 -9.98
N PHE A 243 -2.30 -0.80 -10.01
CA PHE A 243 -1.75 -1.88 -10.81
C PHE A 243 -2.17 -3.23 -10.25
N ASN A 244 -2.14 -3.41 -8.92
CA ASN A 244 -2.53 -4.67 -8.30
C ASN A 244 -3.98 -5.03 -8.60
N ILE A 245 -4.90 -4.08 -8.49
CA ILE A 245 -6.32 -4.25 -8.84
C ILE A 245 -6.49 -4.49 -10.33
N TRP A 246 -5.75 -3.80 -11.20
CA TRP A 246 -5.83 -3.99 -12.65
C TRP A 246 -5.38 -5.38 -13.07
N PHE A 247 -4.30 -5.90 -12.47
CA PHE A 247 -3.70 -7.21 -12.78
C PHE A 247 -4.30 -8.37 -11.98
N LYS A 248 -5.36 -8.17 -11.21
CA LYS A 248 -5.99 -9.27 -10.46
C LYS A 248 -6.41 -10.42 -11.37
N ARG A 249 -6.58 -11.62 -10.80
CA ARG A 249 -6.92 -12.85 -11.54
C ARG A 249 -8.11 -12.67 -12.48
N ASN A 250 -9.22 -12.18 -11.96
CA ASN A 250 -10.48 -12.11 -12.69
C ASN A 250 -10.68 -10.74 -13.33
N SER A 251 -10.70 -10.69 -14.68
CA SER A 251 -10.92 -9.46 -15.43
C SER A 251 -12.36 -8.89 -15.28
N ASP A 252 -13.29 -9.67 -14.74
CA ASP A 252 -14.67 -9.26 -14.46
C ASP A 252 -14.87 -8.61 -13.09
N GLY A 253 -13.81 -8.36 -12.35
CA GLY A 253 -13.82 -7.68 -11.06
C GLY A 253 -14.06 -8.58 -9.85
N ARG A 254 -14.37 -9.87 -10.05
CA ARG A 254 -14.50 -10.80 -8.92
C ARG A 254 -13.17 -10.98 -8.17
N PRO A 255 -13.20 -11.24 -6.84
CA PRO A 255 -12.01 -11.60 -6.10
C PRO A 255 -11.38 -12.91 -6.62
N ALA A 256 -10.12 -13.15 -6.29
CA ALA A 256 -9.38 -14.36 -6.66
C ALA A 256 -9.82 -15.57 -5.82
N LEU A 257 -11.12 -15.90 -5.90
CA LEU A 257 -11.75 -17.06 -5.29
C LEU A 257 -12.22 -18.04 -6.38
N GLY A 258 -12.41 -19.30 -6.01
CA GLY A 258 -12.85 -20.37 -6.91
C GLY A 258 -11.75 -21.40 -7.12
N ALA A 259 -11.66 -21.98 -8.33
CA ALA A 259 -10.68 -23.01 -8.64
C ALA A 259 -9.24 -22.55 -8.42
N LEU A 260 -8.40 -23.42 -7.90
CA LEU A 260 -6.96 -23.17 -7.78
C LEU A 260 -6.34 -22.98 -9.16
N GLN A 261 -5.31 -22.14 -9.24
CA GLN A 261 -4.58 -21.96 -10.49
C GLN A 261 -3.78 -23.23 -10.80
N PRO A 262 -3.67 -23.63 -12.07
CA PRO A 262 -2.77 -24.71 -12.45
C PRO A 262 -1.31 -24.32 -12.20
N ILE A 263 -0.46 -25.32 -11.96
CA ILE A 263 0.98 -25.10 -11.77
C ILE A 263 1.60 -24.64 -13.08
N ARG A 264 2.41 -23.59 -13.00
CA ARG A 264 3.14 -23.03 -14.14
C ARG A 264 4.57 -22.74 -13.75
N THR A 265 5.48 -23.00 -14.69
CA THR A 265 6.86 -22.55 -14.61
C THR A 265 7.13 -21.56 -15.73
N ASN A 266 7.62 -20.37 -15.41
CA ASN A 266 7.87 -19.29 -16.37
C ASN A 266 6.68 -18.95 -17.30
N GLY A 267 5.45 -19.12 -16.79
CA GLY A 267 4.21 -18.85 -17.52
C GLY A 267 3.69 -20.02 -18.36
N VAL A 268 4.43 -21.13 -18.43
CA VAL A 268 4.04 -22.36 -19.16
C VAL A 268 3.39 -23.33 -18.18
N LEU A 269 2.32 -24.00 -18.59
CA LEU A 269 1.68 -25.07 -17.82
C LEU A 269 2.66 -26.23 -17.64
N VAL A 270 2.77 -26.73 -16.41
CA VAL A 270 3.55 -27.95 -16.14
C VAL A 270 2.79 -29.16 -16.65
N ASP A 271 3.42 -29.93 -17.54
CA ASP A 271 2.96 -31.27 -17.91
C ASP A 271 3.47 -32.27 -16.87
N PHE A 272 2.59 -33.00 -16.22
CA PHE A 272 2.96 -33.97 -15.19
C PHE A 272 3.43 -35.30 -15.76
N GLU A 273 3.12 -35.58 -17.04
CA GLU A 273 3.56 -36.82 -17.70
C GLU A 273 4.96 -36.66 -18.29
N ASP A 274 5.31 -35.44 -18.76
CA ASP A 274 6.62 -35.12 -19.34
C ASP A 274 7.06 -33.70 -18.87
N PRO A 275 7.42 -33.54 -17.59
CA PRO A 275 7.81 -32.25 -17.07
C PRO A 275 9.14 -31.78 -17.66
N ALA A 276 9.23 -30.48 -17.98
CA ALA A 276 10.50 -29.86 -18.40
C ALA A 276 11.56 -29.96 -17.28
N ASP A 277 12.83 -30.01 -17.64
CA ASP A 277 13.95 -30.15 -16.68
C ASP A 277 13.99 -29.02 -15.62
N ASP A 278 13.48 -27.84 -15.96
CA ASP A 278 13.40 -26.66 -15.08
C ASP A 278 11.99 -26.48 -14.44
N ALA A 279 11.13 -27.49 -14.54
CA ALA A 279 9.77 -27.41 -14.00
C ALA A 279 9.77 -27.28 -12.47
N THR A 280 9.04 -26.30 -11.95
CA THR A 280 8.78 -26.12 -10.52
C THR A 280 7.34 -26.59 -10.19
N PHE A 281 7.19 -27.38 -9.13
CA PHE A 281 5.90 -27.96 -8.73
C PHE A 281 5.24 -27.18 -7.58
N GLY A 282 5.64 -25.96 -7.37
CA GLY A 282 5.19 -25.05 -6.34
C GLY A 282 6.15 -23.90 -6.21
N VAL A 283 6.21 -23.29 -5.02
CA VAL A 283 7.09 -22.16 -4.71
C VAL A 283 7.90 -22.47 -3.45
N GLY A 284 9.19 -22.75 -3.63
CA GLY A 284 10.18 -22.99 -2.57
C GLY A 284 11.10 -21.80 -2.32
N ALA A 285 11.16 -20.85 -3.26
CA ALA A 285 11.96 -19.63 -3.17
C ALA A 285 11.15 -18.41 -3.61
N ILE A 286 11.52 -17.22 -3.13
CA ILE A 286 10.76 -15.98 -3.40
C ILE A 286 10.75 -15.60 -4.89
N GLU A 287 11.80 -15.94 -5.63
CA GLU A 287 11.94 -15.73 -7.07
C GLU A 287 11.09 -16.68 -7.93
N GLU A 288 10.56 -17.75 -7.34
CA GLU A 288 9.66 -18.68 -8.01
C GLU A 288 8.21 -18.20 -8.01
N PHE A 289 7.86 -17.23 -7.15
CA PHE A 289 6.61 -16.51 -7.29
C PHE A 289 6.55 -15.74 -8.60
N THR A 290 5.34 -15.51 -9.12
CA THR A 290 5.18 -14.66 -10.30
C THR A 290 5.43 -13.18 -9.97
N TRP A 291 5.68 -12.36 -11.01
CA TRP A 291 5.77 -10.91 -10.82
C TRP A 291 4.49 -10.32 -10.20
N LYS A 292 3.33 -10.95 -10.44
CA LYS A 292 2.06 -10.51 -9.84
C LYS A 292 2.02 -10.79 -8.34
N ASP A 293 2.56 -11.94 -7.91
CA ASP A 293 2.64 -12.27 -6.49
C ASP A 293 3.60 -11.32 -5.76
N LEU A 294 4.72 -10.96 -6.40
CA LEU A 294 5.64 -9.95 -5.84
C LEU A 294 5.02 -8.55 -5.83
N LEU A 295 4.14 -8.22 -6.79
CA LEU A 295 3.34 -6.99 -6.73
C LEU A 295 2.34 -7.04 -5.56
N ASP A 296 1.69 -8.18 -5.33
CA ASP A 296 0.77 -8.39 -4.20
C ASP A 296 1.45 -8.10 -2.85
N VAL A 297 2.58 -8.75 -2.59
CA VAL A 297 3.28 -8.59 -1.31
C VAL A 297 3.78 -7.16 -1.11
N THR A 298 4.22 -6.47 -2.17
CA THR A 298 4.64 -5.07 -2.08
C THR A 298 3.47 -4.09 -1.91
N THR A 299 2.26 -4.48 -2.30
CA THR A 299 1.06 -3.62 -2.21
C THR A 299 0.40 -3.70 -0.83
N CYS A 300 0.74 -4.66 0.02
CA CYS A 300 0.12 -4.85 1.33
C CYS A 300 0.20 -3.58 2.19
N THR A 301 -0.98 -3.04 2.56
CA THR A 301 -1.13 -1.81 3.37
C THR A 301 -1.03 -2.03 4.87
N GLU A 302 -0.87 -3.26 5.32
CA GLU A 302 -0.90 -3.66 6.74
C GLU A 302 -2.19 -3.28 7.49
N CYS A 303 -3.30 -3.08 6.78
CA CYS A 303 -4.57 -2.67 7.39
C CYS A 303 -5.20 -3.72 8.32
N GLY A 304 -4.79 -4.99 8.20
CA GLY A 304 -5.17 -6.09 9.06
C GLY A 304 -6.61 -6.60 8.92
N ARG A 305 -7.33 -6.22 7.85
CA ARG A 305 -8.68 -6.75 7.61
C ARG A 305 -8.67 -8.26 7.37
N CYS A 306 -7.71 -8.76 6.59
CA CYS A 306 -7.53 -10.20 6.35
C CYS A 306 -7.25 -10.96 7.65
N GLN A 307 -6.43 -10.40 8.56
CA GLN A 307 -6.13 -10.98 9.87
C GLN A 307 -7.37 -11.03 10.76
N SER A 308 -8.12 -9.94 10.87
CA SER A 308 -9.31 -9.87 11.73
C SER A 308 -10.46 -10.78 11.28
N GLN A 309 -10.47 -11.20 10.01
CA GLN A 309 -11.50 -12.09 9.46
C GLN A 309 -11.01 -13.54 9.29
N CYS A 310 -9.75 -13.82 9.60
CA CYS A 310 -9.21 -15.16 9.48
C CYS A 310 -9.72 -16.07 10.61
N PRO A 311 -10.41 -17.19 10.31
CA PRO A 311 -10.89 -18.11 11.34
C PRO A 311 -9.75 -18.75 12.12
N ALA A 312 -8.63 -19.08 11.46
CA ALA A 312 -7.46 -19.63 12.15
C ALA A 312 -6.87 -18.63 13.15
N TRP A 313 -6.74 -17.35 12.76
CA TRP A 313 -6.29 -16.32 13.68
C TRP A 313 -7.21 -16.13 14.88
N ASN A 314 -8.53 -16.13 14.64
CA ASN A 314 -9.54 -15.91 15.67
C ASN A 314 -9.71 -17.13 16.63
N THR A 315 -9.21 -18.30 16.24
CA THR A 315 -9.14 -19.52 17.08
C THR A 315 -7.74 -19.77 17.63
N GLU A 316 -6.92 -18.72 17.76
CA GLU A 316 -5.59 -18.72 18.36
C GLU A 316 -4.52 -19.55 17.62
N LYS A 317 -4.78 -20.00 16.40
CA LYS A 317 -3.77 -20.64 15.57
C LYS A 317 -2.68 -19.61 15.13
N PRO A 318 -1.45 -20.05 14.81
CA PRO A 318 -0.35 -19.14 14.49
C PRO A 318 -0.56 -18.35 13.19
N LEU A 319 -1.48 -18.73 12.32
CA LEU A 319 -1.71 -18.10 11.03
C LEU A 319 -2.29 -16.68 11.12
N SER A 320 -1.54 -15.70 10.65
CA SER A 320 -2.03 -14.39 10.25
C SER A 320 -1.79 -14.17 8.76
N PRO A 321 -2.83 -14.06 7.92
CA PRO A 321 -2.64 -13.81 6.48
C PRO A 321 -1.84 -12.53 6.22
N LYS A 322 -2.02 -11.49 7.03
CA LYS A 322 -1.24 -10.25 6.94
C LYS A 322 0.24 -10.49 7.20
N LEU A 323 0.59 -11.19 8.29
CA LEU A 323 1.98 -11.41 8.66
C LEU A 323 2.69 -12.29 7.63
N MET A 324 2.03 -13.29 7.07
CA MET A 324 2.60 -14.08 5.97
C MET A 324 2.96 -13.19 4.78
N ILE A 325 2.04 -12.36 4.30
CA ILE A 325 2.30 -11.45 3.17
C ILE A 325 3.42 -10.45 3.51
N THR A 326 3.45 -9.90 4.72
CA THR A 326 4.52 -8.96 5.10
C THR A 326 5.87 -9.65 5.30
N SER A 327 5.91 -10.90 5.74
CA SER A 327 7.15 -11.70 5.81
C SER A 327 7.69 -11.98 4.42
N LEU A 328 6.86 -12.42 3.47
CA LEU A 328 7.24 -12.58 2.06
C LEU A 328 7.75 -11.26 1.46
N ARG A 329 7.06 -10.14 1.71
CA ARG A 329 7.52 -8.81 1.29
C ARG A 329 8.92 -8.50 1.80
N ASN A 330 9.11 -8.64 3.11
CA ASN A 330 10.37 -8.28 3.76
C ASN A 330 11.52 -9.16 3.25
N HIS A 331 11.27 -10.46 3.08
CA HIS A 331 12.23 -11.40 2.50
C HIS A 331 12.56 -11.05 1.04
N ALA A 332 11.55 -10.76 0.21
CA ALA A 332 11.75 -10.35 -1.19
C ALA A 332 12.67 -9.12 -1.29
N TRP A 333 12.46 -8.11 -0.44
CA TRP A 333 13.29 -6.92 -0.42
C TRP A 333 14.70 -7.17 0.11
N ALA A 334 14.85 -8.00 1.12
CA ALA A 334 16.15 -8.31 1.72
C ALA A 334 17.00 -9.22 0.81
N LYS A 335 16.37 -10.18 0.10
CA LYS A 335 17.04 -11.08 -0.85
C LYS A 335 17.31 -10.43 -2.22
N ALA A 336 16.55 -9.38 -2.60
CA ALA A 336 16.66 -8.75 -3.91
C ALA A 336 18.10 -8.35 -4.31
N PRO A 337 18.95 -7.77 -3.46
CA PRO A 337 20.32 -7.46 -3.81
C PRO A 337 21.12 -8.68 -4.24
N TYR A 338 20.89 -9.84 -3.60
CA TYR A 338 21.53 -11.09 -3.97
C TYR A 338 21.10 -11.58 -5.38
N LEU A 339 19.79 -11.57 -5.63
CA LEU A 339 19.22 -12.02 -6.90
C LEU A 339 19.57 -11.10 -8.08
N GLN A 340 19.73 -9.80 -7.83
CA GLN A 340 20.09 -8.80 -8.84
C GLN A 340 21.60 -8.74 -9.12
N THR A 341 22.43 -9.37 -8.27
CA THR A 341 23.89 -9.41 -8.44
C THR A 341 24.30 -10.63 -9.29
N PRO A 342 25.17 -10.47 -10.30
CA PRO A 342 25.70 -11.58 -11.05
C PRO A 342 26.33 -12.64 -10.14
N GLU A 343 26.19 -13.91 -10.47
CA GLU A 343 26.58 -15.03 -9.61
C GLU A 343 28.04 -14.96 -9.15
N ALA A 344 28.95 -14.59 -10.07
CA ALA A 344 30.38 -14.44 -9.77
C ALA A 344 30.68 -13.42 -8.66
N ASP A 345 29.81 -12.41 -8.50
CA ASP A 345 30.01 -11.31 -7.56
C ASP A 345 29.23 -11.48 -6.24
N ARG A 346 28.33 -12.47 -6.16
CA ARG A 346 27.48 -12.71 -4.97
C ARG A 346 28.27 -12.94 -3.68
N LYS A 347 29.44 -13.58 -3.78
CA LYS A 347 30.35 -13.80 -2.65
C LYS A 347 30.88 -12.50 -2.01
N ASN A 348 30.84 -11.38 -2.75
CA ASN A 348 31.31 -10.07 -2.28
C ASN A 348 30.20 -9.25 -1.60
N LEU A 349 28.95 -9.76 -1.58
CA LEU A 349 27.83 -9.10 -0.92
C LEU A 349 27.99 -9.14 0.61
N PRO A 350 27.37 -8.19 1.35
CA PRO A 350 27.34 -8.18 2.81
C PRO A 350 26.86 -9.54 3.36
N ALA A 351 27.42 -9.97 4.48
CA ALA A 351 27.08 -11.26 5.11
C ALA A 351 25.57 -11.38 5.42
N GLU A 352 24.92 -10.30 5.79
CA GLU A 352 23.47 -10.24 6.04
C GLU A 352 22.65 -10.60 4.78
N VAL A 353 23.08 -10.13 3.60
CA VAL A 353 22.41 -10.42 2.31
C VAL A 353 22.60 -11.87 1.92
N GLN A 354 23.81 -12.42 2.14
CA GLN A 354 24.09 -13.84 1.88
C GLN A 354 23.31 -14.74 2.83
N ALA A 355 23.25 -14.39 4.13
CA ALA A 355 22.47 -15.12 5.12
C ALA A 355 20.97 -15.10 4.80
N GLU A 356 20.43 -13.94 4.36
CA GLU A 356 19.04 -13.84 3.93
C GLU A 356 18.75 -14.70 2.70
N ALA A 357 19.67 -14.74 1.74
CA ALA A 357 19.53 -15.54 0.53
C ALA A 357 19.53 -17.05 0.80
N ALA A 358 20.21 -17.49 1.87
CA ALA A 358 20.29 -18.88 2.28
C ALA A 358 19.06 -19.41 3.03
N LYS A 359 18.12 -18.53 3.42
CA LYS A 359 16.89 -18.92 4.14
C LYS A 359 15.97 -19.73 3.26
N SER A 360 15.41 -20.81 3.85
CA SER A 360 14.27 -21.52 3.27
C SER A 360 13.01 -20.67 3.35
N LEU A 361 12.18 -20.71 2.31
CA LEU A 361 10.94 -19.93 2.27
C LEU A 361 9.95 -20.40 3.35
N VAL A 362 9.76 -21.72 3.47
CA VAL A 362 8.99 -22.36 4.54
C VAL A 362 9.96 -22.97 5.53
N GLY A 363 9.87 -22.57 6.78
CA GLY A 363 10.80 -22.89 7.87
C GLY A 363 11.43 -21.63 8.44
N ASP A 364 12.22 -20.89 7.63
CA ASP A 364 12.92 -19.71 8.13
C ASP A 364 12.12 -18.41 7.93
N VAL A 365 11.40 -18.25 6.82
CA VAL A 365 10.63 -17.04 6.50
C VAL A 365 9.17 -17.18 6.90
N ILE A 366 8.56 -18.30 6.55
CA ILE A 366 7.18 -18.64 6.86
C ILE A 366 7.17 -19.85 7.81
N ASP A 367 6.54 -19.69 8.96
CA ASP A 367 6.32 -20.77 9.92
C ASP A 367 5.46 -21.87 9.26
N PRO A 368 5.90 -23.13 9.21
CA PRO A 368 5.14 -24.27 8.69
C PRO A 368 3.77 -24.43 9.37
N ASP A 369 3.70 -24.26 10.69
CA ASP A 369 2.45 -24.37 11.43
C ASP A 369 1.45 -23.28 11.03
N ALA A 370 1.94 -22.06 10.74
CA ALA A 370 1.11 -20.99 10.23
C ALA A 370 0.62 -21.30 8.80
N LEU A 371 1.49 -21.82 7.93
CA LEU A 371 1.12 -22.21 6.57
C LEU A 371 0.03 -23.28 6.58
N TRP A 372 0.20 -24.34 7.38
CA TRP A 372 -0.72 -25.47 7.44
C TRP A 372 -1.99 -25.19 8.26
N ALA A 373 -2.03 -24.15 9.08
CA ALA A 373 -3.25 -23.70 9.75
C ALA A 373 -4.28 -23.06 8.81
N CYS A 374 -3.93 -22.78 7.56
CA CYS A 374 -4.87 -22.19 6.59
C CYS A 374 -5.91 -23.21 6.13
N THR A 375 -7.21 -22.89 6.30
CA THR A 375 -8.33 -23.71 5.84
C THR A 375 -8.78 -23.38 4.43
N THR A 376 -8.06 -22.51 3.69
CA THR A 376 -8.37 -22.05 2.33
C THR A 376 -9.77 -21.44 2.15
N CYS A 377 -10.36 -20.90 3.22
CA CYS A 377 -11.73 -20.36 3.22
C CYS A 377 -11.90 -19.07 2.38
N GLY A 378 -10.80 -18.41 1.98
CA GLY A 378 -10.84 -17.22 1.12
C GLY A 378 -11.25 -15.92 1.81
N ALA A 379 -11.53 -15.89 3.12
CA ALA A 379 -11.94 -14.67 3.83
C ALA A 379 -10.90 -13.53 3.71
N CYS A 380 -9.62 -13.84 3.69
CA CYS A 380 -8.54 -12.88 3.51
C CYS A 380 -8.57 -12.22 2.12
N VAL A 381 -8.81 -13.01 1.06
CA VAL A 381 -8.95 -12.51 -0.33
C VAL A 381 -10.19 -11.64 -0.45
N GLN A 382 -11.34 -12.09 0.10
CA GLN A 382 -12.59 -11.33 0.07
C GLN A 382 -12.47 -9.98 0.77
N GLN A 383 -11.73 -9.91 1.85
CA GLN A 383 -11.59 -8.70 2.68
C GLN A 383 -10.48 -7.74 2.24
N CYS A 384 -9.58 -8.17 1.35
CA CYS A 384 -8.45 -7.35 0.95
C CYS A 384 -8.90 -6.15 0.11
N PRO A 385 -8.63 -4.89 0.54
CA PRO A 385 -9.05 -3.71 -0.20
C PRO A 385 -8.17 -3.41 -1.42
N VAL A 386 -7.06 -4.11 -1.57
CA VAL A 386 -6.08 -3.97 -2.67
C VAL A 386 -5.91 -5.27 -3.46
N ASP A 387 -6.84 -6.21 -3.33
CA ASP A 387 -6.94 -7.46 -4.11
C ASP A 387 -5.70 -8.38 -4.08
N ILE A 388 -5.07 -8.55 -2.91
CA ILE A 388 -4.01 -9.55 -2.71
C ILE A 388 -4.60 -10.96 -2.79
N GLU A 389 -3.98 -11.83 -3.55
CA GLU A 389 -4.41 -13.20 -3.83
C GLU A 389 -3.83 -14.22 -2.82
N HIS A 390 -4.04 -13.99 -1.51
CA HIS A 390 -3.42 -14.72 -0.40
C HIS A 390 -3.48 -16.25 -0.54
N ILE A 391 -4.60 -16.80 -1.03
CA ILE A 391 -4.77 -18.25 -1.12
C ILE A 391 -3.83 -18.87 -2.13
N ASP A 392 -3.57 -18.18 -3.23
CA ASP A 392 -2.65 -18.68 -4.26
C ASP A 392 -1.23 -18.79 -3.70
N HIS A 393 -0.75 -17.75 -2.99
CA HIS A 393 0.56 -17.79 -2.32
C HIS A 393 0.69 -18.98 -1.35
N PHE A 394 -0.37 -19.22 -0.54
CA PHE A 394 -0.32 -20.30 0.45
C PHE A 394 -0.37 -21.67 -0.20
N VAL A 395 -1.17 -21.82 -1.25
CA VAL A 395 -1.29 -23.09 -1.98
C VAL A 395 0.00 -23.40 -2.71
N ASP A 396 0.64 -22.42 -3.34
CA ASP A 396 1.87 -22.64 -4.09
C ASP A 396 3.05 -23.03 -3.18
N MET A 397 3.14 -22.42 -1.99
CA MET A 397 4.10 -22.89 -0.96
C MET A 397 3.77 -24.31 -0.48
N ARG A 398 2.49 -24.66 -0.28
CA ARG A 398 2.10 -26.03 0.10
C ARG A 398 2.38 -27.05 -1.00
N ARG A 399 2.22 -26.69 -2.27
CA ARG A 399 2.59 -27.54 -3.41
C ARG A 399 4.06 -27.92 -3.35
N GLN A 400 4.93 -26.95 -3.12
CA GLN A 400 6.36 -27.19 -2.91
C GLN A 400 6.59 -28.16 -1.74
N GLN A 401 5.96 -27.90 -0.59
CA GLN A 401 6.12 -28.74 0.61
C GLN A 401 5.68 -30.20 0.39
N VAL A 402 4.62 -30.41 -0.39
CA VAL A 402 4.09 -31.77 -0.63
C VAL A 402 4.84 -32.47 -1.76
N MET A 403 5.03 -31.79 -2.90
CA MET A 403 5.49 -32.42 -4.15
C MET A 403 6.99 -32.50 -4.26
N VAL A 404 7.73 -31.61 -3.60
CA VAL A 404 9.19 -31.53 -3.69
C VAL A 404 9.86 -31.86 -2.37
N ASP A 405 9.48 -31.14 -1.29
CA ASP A 405 10.16 -31.22 -0.01
C ASP A 405 9.72 -32.43 0.83
N THR A 406 8.57 -33.03 0.52
CA THR A 406 7.92 -34.10 1.31
C THR A 406 7.73 -33.71 2.79
N ALA A 407 7.57 -32.41 3.04
CA ALA A 407 7.47 -31.76 4.35
C ALA A 407 6.06 -31.27 4.62
N PHE A 408 5.19 -32.14 5.07
CA PHE A 408 3.78 -31.85 5.39
C PHE A 408 3.38 -32.51 6.72
N PRO A 409 2.28 -32.07 7.36
CA PRO A 409 1.80 -32.66 8.62
C PRO A 409 1.58 -34.17 8.51
N ALA A 410 2.05 -34.92 9.50
CA ALA A 410 2.04 -36.39 9.49
C ALA A 410 0.62 -36.97 9.36
N GLU A 411 -0.40 -36.25 9.79
CA GLU A 411 -1.81 -36.61 9.66
C GLU A 411 -2.27 -36.78 8.21
N LEU A 412 -1.60 -36.10 7.26
CA LEU A 412 -1.89 -36.22 5.84
C LEU A 412 -1.37 -37.52 5.21
N ASN A 413 -0.43 -38.23 5.84
CA ASN A 413 0.11 -39.50 5.32
C ASN A 413 -0.98 -40.53 5.04
N GLY A 414 -1.95 -40.67 5.97
CA GLY A 414 -3.09 -41.58 5.78
C GLY A 414 -3.99 -41.19 4.62
N LEU A 415 -4.20 -39.89 4.43
CA LEU A 415 -4.97 -39.33 3.32
C LEU A 415 -4.28 -39.63 1.97
N PHE A 416 -3.01 -39.29 1.82
CA PHE A 416 -2.25 -39.49 0.59
C PHE A 416 -2.15 -40.97 0.23
N LYS A 417 -1.79 -41.83 1.19
CA LYS A 417 -1.76 -43.28 1.00
C LYS A 417 -3.10 -43.85 0.53
N ASN A 418 -4.20 -43.36 1.09
CA ASN A 418 -5.53 -43.82 0.67
C ASN A 418 -5.91 -43.35 -0.75
N ILE A 419 -5.52 -42.14 -1.13
CA ILE A 419 -5.72 -41.63 -2.50
C ILE A 419 -4.91 -42.47 -3.48
N GLU A 420 -3.62 -42.70 -3.22
CA GLU A 420 -2.73 -43.46 -4.08
C GLU A 420 -3.16 -44.91 -4.24
N THR A 421 -3.51 -45.59 -3.15
CA THR A 421 -3.76 -47.04 -3.17
C THR A 421 -5.22 -47.41 -3.45
N LYS A 422 -6.17 -46.54 -3.13
CA LYS A 422 -7.61 -46.85 -3.18
C LYS A 422 -8.44 -45.84 -3.97
N GLY A 423 -7.83 -44.75 -4.45
CA GLY A 423 -8.52 -43.64 -5.07
C GLY A 423 -9.57 -42.95 -4.16
N LYS A 424 -9.44 -43.10 -2.83
CA LYS A 424 -10.40 -42.59 -1.84
C LYS A 424 -9.69 -41.86 -0.72
N ILE A 425 -10.27 -40.73 -0.29
CA ILE A 425 -9.76 -39.89 0.80
C ILE A 425 -9.79 -40.61 2.16
N GLY A 426 -10.73 -41.54 2.34
CA GLY A 426 -10.89 -42.30 3.56
C GLY A 426 -11.91 -43.45 3.38
N ARG A 427 -12.39 -44.03 4.47
CA ARG A 427 -13.55 -44.93 4.42
C ARG A 427 -14.77 -44.06 4.06
N ALA A 428 -15.12 -44.02 2.76
CA ALA A 428 -16.39 -43.49 2.39
C ALA A 428 -17.47 -44.40 2.97
N HIS A 429 -18.14 -43.96 4.00
CA HIS A 429 -19.43 -44.47 4.35
C HIS A 429 -20.40 -43.89 3.30
N VAL A 430 -20.69 -44.65 2.28
CA VAL A 430 -21.86 -44.47 1.43
C VAL A 430 -23.00 -45.18 2.10
#